data_bd2bd1ab635c9b4bd848bc2c8052a799
#
_entry.id   bd2bd1ab635c9b4bd848bc2c8052a799
#
_cell.length_a   1.000
_cell.length_b   1.000
_cell.length_c   1.000
_cell.angle_alpha   90.00
_cell.angle_beta   90.00
_cell.angle_gamma   90.00
#
_symmetry.space_group_name_H-M   'P 1'
#
loop_
_entity.id
_entity.type
_entity.pdbx_description
1 polymer ?
#
loop_
_entity_poly.entity_id
_entity_poly.type
_entity_poly.pdbx_seq_one_letter_code
_entity_poly.pdbx_strand_id
1 'polypeptide(L)'
;MLFIISNNRGYSTGTTLVLRSYPEGYAAKAQDVTGGWFDPCPNYSGEAAASGAYGEKVTDPNEVAPAIQRGLRAVHEGSPAVLDMWMPKHVTGEL
;
A
#
# COMPACT_ATOMS: atom_id res chain seq x y z
N MET A 1 12.22 13.85 -7.30
CA MET A 1 12.00 13.08 -6.05
C MET A 1 11.26 11.80 -6.37
N LEU A 2 11.69 10.67 -5.80
CA LEU A 2 11.04 9.37 -5.93
C LEU A 2 10.32 9.04 -4.62
N PHE A 3 9.01 8.77 -4.69
CA PHE A 3 8.20 8.28 -3.58
C PHE A 3 7.86 6.81 -3.80
N ILE A 4 8.06 6.00 -2.79
CA ILE A 4 7.63 4.59 -2.78
C ILE A 4 6.58 4.41 -1.69
N ILE A 5 5.39 4.02 -2.07
CA ILE A 5 4.28 3.74 -1.17
C ILE A 5 4.26 2.23 -0.93
N SER A 6 4.56 1.82 0.30
CA SER A 6 4.38 0.43 0.74
C SER A 6 2.90 0.21 1.04
N ASN A 7 2.15 -0.21 0.03
CA ASN A 7 0.70 -0.23 0.07
C ASN A 7 0.15 -1.60 0.46
N ASN A 8 -0.17 -1.77 1.73
CA ASN A 8 -0.86 -2.94 2.24
C ASN A 8 -2.40 -2.80 2.21
N ARG A 9 -2.90 -1.69 1.67
CA ARG A 9 -4.32 -1.37 1.49
C ARG A 9 -5.11 -1.28 2.79
N GLY A 10 -4.47 -0.85 3.89
CA GLY A 10 -5.16 -0.69 5.15
C GLY A 10 -4.30 -0.30 6.33
N TYR A 11 -4.93 -0.29 7.46
CA TYR A 11 -4.33 0.01 8.76
C TYR A 11 -4.02 -1.29 9.52
N SER A 12 -3.05 -2.08 9.03
CA SER A 12 -2.76 -3.40 9.60
C SER A 12 -2.30 -3.35 11.05
N THR A 13 -1.57 -2.32 11.45
CA THR A 13 -1.14 -2.14 12.84
C THR A 13 -2.35 -1.99 13.77
N GLY A 14 -3.31 -1.14 13.42
CA GLY A 14 -4.54 -0.95 14.19
C GLY A 14 -5.39 -2.23 14.24
N THR A 15 -5.56 -2.88 13.10
CA THR A 15 -6.28 -4.17 13.01
C THR A 15 -5.66 -5.23 13.91
N THR A 16 -4.34 -5.41 13.83
CA THR A 16 -3.61 -6.35 14.67
C THR A 16 -3.76 -6.03 16.15
N LEU A 17 -3.68 -4.75 16.52
CA LEU A 17 -3.81 -4.34 17.92
C LEU A 17 -5.19 -4.68 18.48
N VAL A 18 -6.26 -4.43 17.73
CA VAL A 18 -7.63 -4.78 18.14
C VAL A 18 -7.75 -6.29 18.35
N LEU A 19 -7.29 -7.09 17.38
CA LEU A 19 -7.40 -8.55 17.46
C LEU A 19 -6.56 -9.14 18.59
N ARG A 20 -5.41 -8.56 18.89
CA ARG A 20 -4.57 -8.98 20.04
C ARG A 20 -5.18 -8.62 21.38
N SER A 21 -5.75 -7.42 21.49
CA SER A 21 -6.34 -6.94 22.74
C SER A 21 -7.66 -7.64 23.06
N TYR A 22 -8.40 -8.01 22.02
CA TYR A 22 -9.73 -8.63 22.15
C TYR A 22 -9.84 -9.88 21.25
N PRO A 23 -9.09 -10.95 21.57
CA PRO A 23 -9.05 -12.15 20.71
C PRO A 23 -10.39 -12.89 20.62
N GLU A 24 -11.29 -12.67 21.55
CA GLU A 24 -12.66 -13.22 21.56
C GLU A 24 -13.73 -12.13 21.39
N GLY A 25 -13.31 -10.93 20.98
CA GLY A 25 -14.20 -9.81 20.75
C GLY A 25 -15.02 -9.93 19.47
N TYR A 26 -15.93 -8.99 19.26
CA TYR A 26 -16.81 -8.98 18.09
C TYR A 26 -16.04 -8.96 16.77
N ALA A 27 -14.98 -8.15 16.67
CA ALA A 27 -14.16 -8.05 15.45
C ALA A 27 -13.48 -9.38 15.13
N ALA A 28 -12.95 -10.08 16.14
CA ALA A 28 -12.32 -11.39 15.95
C ALA A 28 -13.33 -12.45 15.51
N LYS A 29 -14.52 -12.48 16.13
CA LYS A 29 -15.58 -13.41 15.77
C LYS A 29 -16.16 -13.16 14.38
N ALA A 30 -16.32 -11.89 14.01
CA ALA A 30 -16.80 -11.50 12.69
C ALA A 30 -15.70 -11.61 11.61
N GLN A 31 -14.45 -11.79 11.99
CA GLN A 31 -13.28 -11.72 11.11
C GLN A 31 -13.23 -10.40 10.32
N ASP A 32 -13.70 -9.34 10.93
CA ASP A 32 -13.76 -8.02 10.33
C ASP A 32 -13.45 -6.94 11.38
N VAL A 33 -12.50 -6.10 11.04
CA VAL A 33 -12.23 -4.86 11.78
C VAL A 33 -12.67 -3.70 10.90
N THR A 34 -13.84 -3.17 11.18
CA THR A 34 -14.44 -2.09 10.39
C THR A 34 -13.47 -0.90 10.26
N GLY A 35 -13.23 -0.46 9.04
CA GLY A 35 -12.29 0.61 8.73
C GLY A 35 -10.82 0.18 8.74
N GLY A 36 -10.54 -1.10 8.96
CA GLY A 36 -9.17 -1.63 8.91
C GLY A 36 -8.59 -1.72 7.51
N TRP A 37 -9.43 -1.83 6.50
CA TRP A 37 -9.03 -1.97 5.12
C TRP A 37 -9.64 -0.91 4.22
N PHE A 38 -8.90 -0.53 3.18
CA PHE A 38 -9.38 0.37 2.13
C PHE A 38 -10.06 -0.44 1.04
N ASP A 39 -11.36 -0.21 0.83
CA ASP A 39 -12.11 -0.84 -0.23
C ASP A 39 -13.17 0.16 -0.77
N PRO A 40 -12.98 0.73 -1.96
CA PRO A 40 -11.80 0.52 -2.82
C PRO A 40 -10.53 1.20 -2.28
N CYS A 41 -9.36 0.64 -2.61
CA CYS A 41 -8.08 1.27 -2.31
C CYS A 41 -7.87 2.49 -3.21
N PRO A 42 -7.35 3.62 -2.68
CA PRO A 42 -7.01 4.76 -3.50
C PRO A 42 -6.02 4.40 -4.62
N ASN A 43 -6.19 5.01 -5.78
CA ASN A 43 -5.30 4.81 -6.92
C ASN A 43 -4.16 5.85 -6.87
N TYR A 44 -3.16 5.61 -6.04
CA TYR A 44 -2.07 6.56 -5.83
C TYR A 44 -1.25 6.83 -7.09
N SER A 45 -1.01 5.82 -7.91
CA SER A 45 -0.32 6.01 -9.19
C SER A 45 -1.13 6.85 -10.18
N GLY A 46 -2.45 6.70 -10.17
CA GLY A 46 -3.36 7.50 -10.99
C GLY A 46 -3.41 8.96 -10.53
N GLU A 47 -3.44 9.20 -9.23
CA GLU A 47 -3.41 10.55 -8.66
C GLU A 47 -2.08 11.26 -8.99
N ALA A 48 -0.96 10.56 -8.90
CA ALA A 48 0.34 11.09 -9.30
C ALA A 48 0.36 11.47 -10.79
N ALA A 49 -0.14 10.60 -11.64
CA ALA A 49 -0.22 10.86 -13.09
C ALA A 49 -1.12 12.06 -13.39
N ALA A 50 -2.27 12.19 -12.72
CA ALA A 50 -3.16 13.32 -12.87
C ALA A 50 -2.51 14.66 -12.44
N SER A 51 -1.54 14.59 -11.53
CA SER A 51 -0.76 15.74 -11.05
C SER A 51 0.49 16.02 -11.91
N GLY A 52 0.68 15.32 -13.02
CA GLY A 52 1.82 15.49 -13.92
C GLY A 52 3.10 14.77 -13.51
N ALA A 53 3.02 13.88 -12.52
CA ALA A 53 4.13 13.03 -12.09
C ALA A 53 4.13 11.68 -12.83
N TYR A 54 5.24 10.97 -12.77
CA TYR A 54 5.28 9.57 -13.16
C TYR A 54 4.60 8.72 -12.08
N GLY A 55 3.57 7.97 -12.44
CA GLY A 55 2.87 7.08 -11.52
C GLY A 55 2.87 5.65 -12.01
N GLU A 56 3.25 4.70 -11.18
CA GLU A 56 3.26 3.28 -11.51
C GLU A 56 2.77 2.43 -10.34
N LYS A 57 1.84 1.52 -10.61
CA LYS A 57 1.36 0.52 -9.67
C LYS A 57 2.13 -0.78 -9.90
N VAL A 58 2.71 -1.32 -8.83
CA VAL A 58 3.52 -2.55 -8.89
C VAL A 58 2.87 -3.61 -8.00
N THR A 59 2.46 -4.72 -8.62
CA THR A 59 1.79 -5.84 -7.93
C THR A 59 2.62 -7.13 -7.97
N ASP A 60 3.62 -7.21 -8.86
CA ASP A 60 4.50 -8.36 -8.99
C ASP A 60 5.85 -8.05 -8.34
N PRO A 61 6.32 -8.87 -7.37
CA PRO A 61 7.63 -8.68 -6.74
C PRO A 61 8.79 -8.62 -7.75
N ASN A 62 8.70 -9.34 -8.87
CA ASN A 62 9.73 -9.33 -9.92
C ASN A 62 9.80 -7.99 -10.66
N GLU A 63 8.75 -7.18 -10.60
CA GLU A 63 8.69 -5.85 -11.22
C GLU A 63 9.21 -4.72 -10.32
N VAL A 64 9.53 -5.00 -9.05
CA VAL A 64 9.97 -3.98 -8.10
C VAL A 64 11.24 -3.28 -8.58
N ALA A 65 12.30 -4.03 -8.88
CA ALA A 65 13.56 -3.44 -9.33
C ALA A 65 13.43 -2.70 -10.67
N PRO A 66 12.78 -3.25 -11.71
CA PRO A 66 12.52 -2.51 -12.94
C PRO A 66 11.70 -1.23 -12.72
N ALA A 67 10.70 -1.26 -11.85
CA ALA A 67 9.87 -0.08 -11.54
C ALA A 67 10.68 1.03 -10.87
N ILE A 68 11.56 0.68 -9.94
CA ILE A 68 12.46 1.64 -9.31
C ILE A 68 13.36 2.30 -10.36
N GLN A 69 13.90 1.53 -11.30
CA GLN A 69 14.72 2.07 -12.39
C GLN A 69 13.91 3.02 -13.28
N ARG A 70 12.67 2.69 -13.61
CA ARG A 70 11.79 3.57 -14.38
C ARG A 70 11.48 4.86 -13.62
N GLY A 71 11.18 4.76 -12.32
CA GLY A 71 10.94 5.92 -11.46
C GLY A 71 12.17 6.83 -11.34
N LEU A 72 13.35 6.26 -11.16
CA LEU A 72 14.61 7.02 -11.13
C LEU A 72 14.87 7.72 -12.45
N ARG A 73 14.60 7.06 -13.56
CA ARG A 73 14.73 7.68 -14.89
C ARG A 73 13.81 8.89 -15.03
N ALA A 74 12.55 8.78 -14.61
CA ALA A 74 11.61 9.89 -14.62
C ALA A 74 12.13 11.08 -13.78
N VAL A 75 12.70 10.80 -12.61
CA VAL A 75 13.30 11.83 -11.74
C VAL A 75 14.49 12.51 -12.43
N HIS A 76 15.37 11.74 -13.07
CA HIS A 76 16.49 12.29 -13.84
C HIS A 76 16.03 13.17 -15.01
N GLU A 77 14.88 12.85 -15.59
CA GLU A 77 14.26 13.62 -16.68
C GLU A 77 13.46 14.83 -16.18
N GLY A 78 13.42 15.05 -14.87
CA GLY A 78 12.82 16.25 -14.25
C GLY A 78 11.40 16.07 -13.73
N SER A 79 10.84 14.85 -13.74
CA SER A 79 9.53 14.56 -13.17
C SER A 79 9.62 13.88 -11.81
N PRO A 80 8.79 14.25 -10.83
CA PRO A 80 8.65 13.42 -9.64
C PRO A 80 8.04 12.07 -10.02
N ALA A 81 8.35 11.04 -9.24
CA ALA A 81 7.83 9.70 -9.47
C ALA A 81 7.19 9.14 -8.19
N VAL A 82 6.07 8.45 -8.36
CA VAL A 82 5.35 7.74 -7.30
C VAL A 82 5.17 6.29 -7.71
N LEU A 83 5.73 5.39 -6.93
CA LEU A 83 5.58 3.96 -7.12
C LEU A 83 4.64 3.41 -6.04
N ASP A 84 3.48 2.91 -6.45
CA ASP A 84 2.51 2.28 -5.57
C ASP A 84 2.80 0.78 -5.49
N MET A 85 3.60 0.37 -4.51
CA MET A 85 4.04 -1.01 -4.31
C MET A 85 3.01 -1.76 -3.48
N TRP A 86 2.24 -2.61 -4.12
CA TRP A 86 1.22 -3.42 -3.45
C TRP A 86 1.86 -4.57 -2.69
N MET A 87 1.57 -4.61 -1.41
CA MET A 87 2.02 -5.65 -0.48
C MET A 87 0.87 -6.56 -0.09
N PRO A 88 1.14 -7.79 0.38
CA PRO A 88 0.11 -8.64 0.94
C PRO A 88 -0.61 -7.94 2.10
N LYS A 89 -1.92 -8.18 2.22
CA LYS A 89 -2.66 -7.82 3.43
C LYS A 89 -2.23 -8.76 4.55
N HIS A 90 -1.50 -8.24 5.52
CA HIS A 90 -1.23 -8.99 6.75
C HIS A 90 -2.36 -8.74 7.74
N VAL A 91 -3.13 -9.79 8.00
CA VAL A 91 -4.00 -9.89 9.15
C VAL A 91 -3.48 -11.05 9.97
N THR A 92 -2.45 -10.82 10.73
CA THR A 92 -2.04 -11.82 11.70
C THR A 92 -2.19 -11.22 13.08
N GLY A 93 -2.91 -11.90 13.97
CA GLY A 93 -2.84 -11.62 15.40
C GLY A 93 -1.44 -11.91 15.95
N GLU A 94 -0.48 -12.25 15.08
CA GLU A 94 0.90 -12.51 15.35
C GLU A 94 1.75 -11.36 14.85
N LEU A 95 2.36 -10.68 15.78
CA LEU A 95 3.48 -9.80 15.54
C LEU A 95 4.68 -10.39 16.28
#